data_56a4e771a94976b390c59a1039d451a0
#
_entry.id   56a4e771a94976b390c59a1039d451a0
#
_cell.length_a   1.000
_cell.length_b   1.000
_cell.length_c   1.000
_cell.angle_alpha   90.00
_cell.angle_beta   90.00
_cell.angle_gamma   90.00
#
_symmetry.space_group_name_H-M   'P 1'
#
loop_
_entity.id
_entity.type
_entity.pdbx_description
1 polymer ?
#
loop_
_entity_poly.entity_id
_entity_poly.type
_entity_poly.pdbx_seq_one_letter_code
_entity_poly.pdbx_strand_id
1 'polypeptide(L)'
;PQVVAHRGFHAAEGSWENTVSSLRNAQKLGVYGVEFDVNMTADDSLIVYHGPKILDTKLHAQKNRFAEIRAVKLPGGLEIPTLREFFAQGQKDPSTKLILEIKKHATPQRETQVVEAILRLAREMRLVPQIEFISFSRHACDEVLRLQPDAVVVYVSSDMAAMSPAEAKKRGYGGLSYQLNVLMNRPELVDEANRLGIATTLWMVNDCELIDWAARHGITYVSTDCPDKAEAYLEAVAAYKNKK
;
A
#
# COMPACT_ATOMS: atom_id res chain seq x y z
N PRO A 1 1.22 13.21 -10.69
CA PRO A 1 1.07 11.94 -9.97
C PRO A 1 -0.40 11.55 -9.83
N GLN A 2 -0.64 10.25 -9.57
CA GLN A 2 -1.94 9.73 -9.15
C GLN A 2 -1.95 9.52 -7.63
N VAL A 3 -3.15 9.58 -7.03
CA VAL A 3 -3.29 9.51 -5.57
C VAL A 3 -3.49 8.06 -5.10
N VAL A 4 -2.72 7.68 -4.09
CA VAL A 4 -2.90 6.45 -3.31
C VAL A 4 -3.36 6.84 -1.90
N ALA A 5 -4.51 6.32 -1.48
CA ALA A 5 -5.00 6.52 -0.13
C ALA A 5 -4.27 5.57 0.85
N HIS A 6 -3.38 6.12 1.68
CA HIS A 6 -2.62 5.38 2.68
C HIS A 6 -3.55 4.84 3.77
N ARG A 7 -3.59 3.51 3.90
CA ARG A 7 -4.52 2.77 4.78
C ARG A 7 -6.00 3.09 4.53
N GLY A 8 -6.31 3.51 3.31
CA GLY A 8 -7.65 3.96 2.90
C GLY A 8 -7.95 5.42 3.26
N PHE A 9 -9.18 5.87 2.98
CA PHE A 9 -9.64 7.19 3.43
C PHE A 9 -10.19 7.08 4.85
N HIS A 10 -9.28 7.03 5.82
CA HIS A 10 -9.56 6.78 7.21
C HIS A 10 -9.97 8.03 8.01
N ALA A 11 -9.71 9.24 7.48
CA ALA A 11 -10.16 10.50 8.08
C ALA A 11 -11.66 10.78 7.85
N ALA A 12 -12.33 10.02 6.98
CA ALA A 12 -13.76 10.14 6.78
C ALA A 12 -14.55 9.69 8.02
N GLU A 13 -15.71 10.32 8.25
CA GLU A 13 -16.60 9.98 9.37
C GLU A 13 -16.96 8.48 9.37
N GLY A 14 -16.93 7.86 10.57
CA GLY A 14 -17.22 6.44 10.74
C GLY A 14 -16.16 5.50 10.16
N SER A 15 -14.94 5.99 9.97
CA SER A 15 -13.83 5.25 9.39
C SER A 15 -12.63 5.17 10.34
N TRP A 16 -11.74 4.22 10.07
CA TRP A 16 -10.44 4.07 10.72
C TRP A 16 -9.47 3.43 9.73
N GLU A 17 -8.17 3.64 9.90
CA GLU A 17 -7.14 3.07 9.03
C GLU A 17 -7.26 1.53 8.90
N ASN A 18 -6.95 0.99 7.74
CA ASN A 18 -6.96 -0.45 7.48
C ASN A 18 -8.32 -1.15 7.73
N THR A 19 -9.43 -0.43 7.55
CA THR A 19 -10.78 -0.99 7.71
C THR A 19 -11.51 -1.09 6.37
N VAL A 20 -12.55 -1.91 6.34
CA VAL A 20 -13.46 -2.00 5.18
C VAL A 20 -14.12 -0.65 4.87
N SER A 21 -14.37 0.17 5.91
CA SER A 21 -14.94 1.51 5.71
C SER A 21 -13.95 2.48 5.07
N SER A 22 -12.66 2.44 5.44
CA SER A 22 -11.65 3.30 4.82
C SER A 22 -11.41 2.95 3.33
N LEU A 23 -11.42 1.66 2.98
CA LEU A 23 -11.38 1.22 1.59
C LEU A 23 -12.59 1.73 0.81
N ARG A 24 -13.81 1.51 1.33
CA ARG A 24 -15.05 1.98 0.69
C ARG A 24 -15.08 3.49 0.47
N ASN A 25 -14.61 4.26 1.45
CA ASN A 25 -14.57 5.71 1.35
C ASN A 25 -13.55 6.19 0.30
N ALA A 26 -12.39 5.55 0.21
CA ALA A 26 -11.41 5.84 -0.82
C ALA A 26 -11.91 5.47 -2.23
N GLN A 27 -12.61 4.34 -2.39
CA GLN A 27 -13.27 3.97 -3.65
C GLN A 27 -14.27 5.03 -4.11
N LYS A 28 -15.06 5.61 -3.18
CA LYS A 28 -16.01 6.68 -3.51
C LYS A 28 -15.33 7.98 -3.99
N LEU A 29 -14.09 8.23 -3.58
CA LEU A 29 -13.30 9.37 -4.06
C LEU A 29 -12.75 9.14 -5.48
N GLY A 30 -12.69 7.88 -5.94
CA GLY A 30 -12.12 7.55 -7.24
C GLY A 30 -10.61 7.66 -7.31
N VAL A 31 -9.89 7.49 -6.19
CA VAL A 31 -8.42 7.46 -6.15
C VAL A 31 -7.87 6.32 -7.00
N TYR A 32 -6.63 6.45 -7.46
CA TYR A 32 -5.94 5.39 -8.20
C TYR A 32 -5.93 4.07 -7.43
N GLY A 33 -5.57 4.11 -6.16
CA GLY A 33 -5.47 2.91 -5.36
C GLY A 33 -5.55 3.16 -3.87
N VAL A 34 -5.75 2.10 -3.14
CA VAL A 34 -5.80 2.06 -1.68
C VAL A 34 -4.69 1.18 -1.17
N GLU A 35 -3.78 1.78 -0.41
CA GLU A 35 -2.75 1.03 0.30
C GLU A 35 -3.31 0.49 1.62
N PHE A 36 -2.89 -0.71 2.00
CA PHE A 36 -3.28 -1.37 3.25
C PHE A 36 -2.29 -2.45 3.66
N ASP A 37 -2.20 -2.69 4.97
CA ASP A 37 -1.19 -3.54 5.60
C ASP A 37 -1.71 -4.94 5.91
N VAL A 38 -1.00 -5.98 5.49
CA VAL A 38 -1.38 -7.37 5.76
C VAL A 38 -0.39 -8.05 6.70
N ASN A 39 -0.92 -8.59 7.80
CA ASN A 39 -0.22 -9.45 8.74
C ASN A 39 -0.85 -10.84 8.78
N MET A 40 -0.04 -11.85 9.10
CA MET A 40 -0.52 -13.21 9.41
C MET A 40 -0.42 -13.47 10.91
N THR A 41 -1.52 -13.85 11.53
CA THR A 41 -1.60 -14.14 12.96
C THR A 41 -0.89 -15.44 13.35
N ALA A 42 -0.78 -15.74 14.64
CA ALA A 42 -0.16 -16.97 15.13
C ALA A 42 -0.87 -18.26 14.67
N ASP A 43 -2.14 -18.16 14.34
CA ASP A 43 -2.99 -19.26 13.81
C ASP A 43 -3.30 -19.11 12.32
N ASP A 44 -2.37 -18.50 11.57
CA ASP A 44 -2.36 -18.41 10.11
C ASP A 44 -3.52 -17.63 9.46
N SER A 45 -4.23 -16.82 10.23
CA SER A 45 -5.25 -15.93 9.68
C SER A 45 -4.61 -14.68 9.08
N LEU A 46 -5.04 -14.27 7.88
CA LEU A 46 -4.63 -13.01 7.28
C LEU A 46 -5.54 -11.87 7.74
N ILE A 47 -4.97 -10.87 8.38
CA ILE A 47 -5.67 -9.68 8.88
C ILE A 47 -5.13 -8.42 8.21
N VAL A 48 -5.99 -7.40 8.09
CA VAL A 48 -5.60 -6.07 7.60
C VAL A 48 -5.42 -5.15 8.79
N TYR A 49 -4.15 -4.89 9.14
CA TYR A 49 -3.77 -4.09 10.30
C TYR A 49 -2.29 -3.71 10.21
N HIS A 50 -1.93 -2.47 10.55
CA HIS A 50 -0.55 -2.02 10.44
C HIS A 50 0.39 -2.77 11.42
N GLY A 51 -0.01 -2.93 12.67
CA GLY A 51 0.76 -3.63 13.71
C GLY A 51 2.03 -2.90 14.15
N PRO A 52 2.94 -3.56 14.88
CA PRO A 52 2.82 -4.92 15.38
C PRO A 52 1.87 -5.07 16.60
N LYS A 53 1.74 -4.01 17.44
CA LYS A 53 0.89 -4.00 18.64
C LYS A 53 -0.55 -3.62 18.27
N ILE A 54 -1.53 -4.31 18.85
CA ILE A 54 -2.95 -4.03 18.62
C ILE A 54 -3.39 -2.91 19.59
N LEU A 55 -3.53 -1.68 19.08
CA LEU A 55 -3.84 -0.50 19.89
C LEU A 55 -3.01 -0.45 21.19
N ASP A 56 -3.62 -0.08 22.30
CA ASP A 56 -2.97 -0.05 23.63
C ASP A 56 -3.09 -1.35 24.41
N THR A 57 -3.36 -2.47 23.72
CA THR A 57 -3.42 -3.80 24.34
C THR A 57 -2.03 -4.43 24.47
N LYS A 58 -1.96 -5.63 25.08
CA LYS A 58 -0.75 -6.47 25.07
C LYS A 58 -0.68 -7.41 23.85
N LEU A 59 -1.69 -7.37 22.98
CA LEU A 59 -1.77 -8.25 21.82
C LEU A 59 -0.85 -7.75 20.70
N HIS A 60 -0.32 -8.71 19.95
CA HIS A 60 0.57 -8.50 18.81
C HIS A 60 0.00 -9.18 17.57
N ALA A 61 -0.07 -8.46 16.45
CA ALA A 61 -0.69 -8.91 15.21
C ALA A 61 -0.20 -10.29 14.73
N GLN A 62 1.09 -10.58 14.90
CA GLN A 62 1.73 -11.81 14.40
C GLN A 62 1.93 -12.90 15.47
N LYS A 63 1.69 -12.60 16.77
CA LYS A 63 1.98 -13.51 17.89
C LYS A 63 0.74 -14.02 18.61
N ASN A 64 -0.39 -13.38 18.38
CA ASN A 64 -1.67 -13.76 18.98
C ASN A 64 -2.56 -14.44 17.94
N ARG A 65 -3.57 -15.16 18.42
CA ARG A 65 -4.58 -15.81 17.58
C ARG A 65 -5.59 -14.79 17.07
N PHE A 66 -6.15 -15.07 15.91
CA PHE A 66 -7.13 -14.18 15.28
C PHE A 66 -8.32 -13.86 16.21
N ALA A 67 -8.87 -14.86 16.91
CA ALA A 67 -10.00 -14.66 17.81
C ALA A 67 -9.72 -13.62 18.91
N GLU A 68 -8.51 -13.60 19.46
CA GLU A 68 -8.09 -12.61 20.46
C GLU A 68 -8.01 -11.20 19.87
N ILE A 69 -7.41 -11.10 18.66
CA ILE A 69 -7.25 -9.83 17.93
C ILE A 69 -8.61 -9.27 17.50
N ARG A 70 -9.49 -10.12 16.96
CA ARG A 70 -10.82 -9.74 16.50
C ARG A 70 -11.74 -9.24 17.61
N ALA A 71 -11.51 -9.70 18.84
CA ALA A 71 -12.26 -9.24 20.01
C ALA A 71 -12.00 -7.77 20.36
N VAL A 72 -10.84 -7.23 19.94
CA VAL A 72 -10.49 -5.82 20.15
C VAL A 72 -11.27 -4.96 19.16
N LYS A 73 -11.99 -3.96 19.67
CA LYS A 73 -12.68 -2.99 18.82
C LYS A 73 -11.78 -1.80 18.54
N LEU A 74 -11.73 -1.42 17.28
CA LEU A 74 -11.11 -0.18 16.83
C LEU A 74 -12.00 1.02 17.21
N PRO A 75 -11.51 2.26 17.14
CA PRO A 75 -12.32 3.45 17.34
C PRO A 75 -13.60 3.42 16.51
N GLY A 76 -14.69 3.90 17.10
CA GLY A 76 -16.02 3.82 16.48
C GLY A 76 -16.67 2.44 16.52
N GLY A 77 -16.11 1.49 17.31
CA GLY A 77 -16.63 0.12 17.42
C GLY A 77 -16.33 -0.76 16.19
N LEU A 78 -15.45 -0.32 15.31
CA LEU A 78 -15.05 -1.05 14.11
C LEU A 78 -14.24 -2.30 14.46
N GLU A 79 -14.15 -3.21 13.51
CA GLU A 79 -13.42 -4.47 13.67
C GLU A 79 -12.15 -4.47 12.80
N ILE A 80 -11.10 -5.16 13.28
CA ILE A 80 -9.94 -5.48 12.46
C ILE A 80 -10.38 -6.50 11.42
N PRO A 81 -10.36 -6.17 10.11
CA PRO A 81 -10.88 -7.08 9.10
C PRO A 81 -9.90 -8.21 8.79
N THR A 82 -10.45 -9.35 8.37
CA THR A 82 -9.68 -10.34 7.61
C THR A 82 -9.37 -9.81 6.22
N LEU A 83 -8.31 -10.34 5.60
CA LEU A 83 -8.00 -10.01 4.21
C LEU A 83 -9.14 -10.38 3.26
N ARG A 84 -9.88 -11.47 3.54
CA ARG A 84 -11.07 -11.87 2.76
C ARG A 84 -12.19 -10.83 2.81
N GLU A 85 -12.48 -10.28 3.99
CA GLU A 85 -13.48 -9.21 4.15
C GLU A 85 -13.05 -7.93 3.42
N PHE A 86 -11.77 -7.58 3.48
CA PHE A 86 -11.21 -6.43 2.78
C PHE A 86 -11.26 -6.62 1.25
N PHE A 87 -10.86 -7.79 0.76
CA PHE A 87 -10.94 -8.15 -0.66
C PHE A 87 -12.37 -8.15 -1.19
N ALA A 88 -13.35 -8.62 -0.40
CA ALA A 88 -14.75 -8.58 -0.78
C ALA A 88 -15.27 -7.14 -0.98
N GLN A 89 -14.75 -6.17 -0.24
CA GLN A 89 -15.02 -4.76 -0.53
C GLN A 89 -14.27 -4.29 -1.77
N GLY A 90 -13.01 -4.71 -1.96
CA GLY A 90 -12.19 -4.37 -3.12
C GLY A 90 -12.86 -4.75 -4.45
N GLN A 91 -13.48 -5.93 -4.51
CA GLN A 91 -14.20 -6.42 -5.69
C GLN A 91 -15.38 -5.54 -6.14
N LYS A 92 -15.92 -4.69 -5.25
CA LYS A 92 -17.07 -3.82 -5.58
C LYS A 92 -16.69 -2.67 -6.50
N ASP A 93 -15.41 -2.34 -6.56
CA ASP A 93 -14.89 -1.35 -7.49
C ASP A 93 -13.55 -1.83 -8.08
N PRO A 94 -13.57 -2.51 -9.23
CA PRO A 94 -12.37 -3.03 -9.87
C PRO A 94 -11.48 -1.94 -10.49
N SER A 95 -11.94 -0.69 -10.56
CA SER A 95 -11.14 0.43 -11.06
C SER A 95 -10.11 0.92 -10.05
N THR A 96 -10.40 0.76 -8.74
CA THR A 96 -9.47 1.10 -7.65
C THR A 96 -8.45 -0.02 -7.45
N LYS A 97 -7.15 0.29 -7.55
CA LYS A 97 -6.08 -0.68 -7.25
C LYS A 97 -6.01 -0.99 -5.76
N LEU A 98 -5.73 -2.25 -5.45
CA LEU A 98 -5.49 -2.75 -4.10
C LEU A 98 -3.96 -2.83 -3.89
N ILE A 99 -3.38 -1.86 -3.19
CA ILE A 99 -1.94 -1.77 -2.96
C ILE A 99 -1.64 -2.44 -1.62
N LEU A 100 -1.31 -3.73 -1.69
CA LEU A 100 -1.19 -4.64 -0.56
C LEU A 100 0.23 -4.64 -0.01
N GLU A 101 0.44 -4.06 1.19
CA GLU A 101 1.71 -4.19 1.89
C GLU A 101 1.79 -5.54 2.63
N ILE A 102 2.74 -6.37 2.21
CA ILE A 102 3.11 -7.59 2.94
C ILE A 102 4.06 -7.17 4.06
N LYS A 103 3.58 -7.17 5.30
CA LYS A 103 4.40 -6.82 6.45
C LYS A 103 5.51 -7.85 6.66
N LYS A 104 6.67 -7.36 7.07
CA LYS A 104 7.81 -8.22 7.40
C LYS A 104 7.45 -9.16 8.57
N HIS A 105 7.80 -10.44 8.44
CA HIS A 105 7.62 -11.45 9.48
C HIS A 105 8.96 -11.93 10.05
N ALA A 106 8.90 -12.72 11.11
CA ALA A 106 10.07 -13.08 11.91
C ALA A 106 11.15 -13.85 11.15
N THR A 107 10.77 -14.64 10.15
CA THR A 107 11.70 -15.47 9.36
C THR A 107 11.32 -15.45 7.88
N PRO A 108 12.28 -15.67 6.95
CA PRO A 108 11.99 -15.82 5.53
C PRO A 108 10.96 -16.92 5.25
N GLN A 109 11.02 -18.05 5.97
CA GLN A 109 10.05 -19.13 5.80
C GLN A 109 8.63 -18.67 6.14
N ARG A 110 8.49 -17.87 7.22
CA ARG A 110 7.17 -17.30 7.59
C ARG A 110 6.69 -16.30 6.53
N GLU A 111 7.57 -15.47 5.98
CA GLU A 111 7.22 -14.56 4.89
C GLU A 111 6.75 -15.32 3.64
N THR A 112 7.42 -16.42 3.26
CA THR A 112 6.96 -17.30 2.17
C THR A 112 5.56 -17.84 2.43
N GLN A 113 5.25 -18.32 3.65
CA GLN A 113 3.90 -18.79 4.00
C GLN A 113 2.85 -17.68 3.87
N VAL A 114 3.19 -16.46 4.28
CA VAL A 114 2.32 -15.29 4.13
C VAL A 114 2.03 -14.99 2.67
N VAL A 115 3.07 -14.94 1.83
CA VAL A 115 2.93 -14.72 0.38
C VAL A 115 2.07 -15.80 -0.27
N GLU A 116 2.31 -17.07 0.04
CA GLU A 116 1.51 -18.20 -0.47
C GLU A 116 0.03 -18.08 -0.09
N ALA A 117 -0.25 -17.72 1.18
CA ALA A 117 -1.62 -17.57 1.66
C ALA A 117 -2.35 -16.39 1.00
N ILE A 118 -1.67 -15.25 0.85
CA ILE A 118 -2.21 -14.07 0.16
C ILE A 118 -2.50 -14.39 -1.30
N LEU A 119 -1.55 -14.97 -2.03
CA LEU A 119 -1.72 -15.30 -3.46
C LEU A 119 -2.81 -16.34 -3.68
N ARG A 120 -2.92 -17.35 -2.81
CA ARG A 120 -4.01 -18.33 -2.85
C ARG A 120 -5.37 -17.67 -2.73
N LEU A 121 -5.54 -16.76 -1.75
CA LEU A 121 -6.78 -16.03 -1.56
C LEU A 121 -7.07 -15.07 -2.73
N ALA A 122 -6.05 -14.35 -3.21
CA ALA A 122 -6.19 -13.43 -4.35
C ALA A 122 -6.62 -14.15 -5.63
N ARG A 123 -6.07 -15.35 -5.89
CA ARG A 123 -6.47 -16.20 -7.02
C ARG A 123 -7.90 -16.73 -6.87
N GLU A 124 -8.23 -17.25 -5.69
CA GLU A 124 -9.59 -17.72 -5.37
C GLU A 124 -10.65 -16.64 -5.64
N MET A 125 -10.34 -15.41 -5.23
CA MET A 125 -11.22 -14.26 -5.41
C MET A 125 -11.04 -13.52 -6.76
N ARG A 126 -10.15 -14.00 -7.65
CA ARG A 126 -9.85 -13.41 -8.98
C ARG A 126 -9.39 -11.95 -8.92
N LEU A 127 -8.64 -11.60 -7.89
CA LEU A 127 -8.19 -10.22 -7.62
C LEU A 127 -6.75 -9.94 -8.05
N VAL A 128 -5.97 -10.95 -8.47
CA VAL A 128 -4.56 -10.76 -8.84
C VAL A 128 -4.33 -9.58 -9.78
N PRO A 129 -5.12 -9.34 -10.84
CA PRO A 129 -4.92 -8.21 -11.75
C PRO A 129 -5.22 -6.82 -11.13
N GLN A 130 -5.97 -6.80 -10.01
CA GLN A 130 -6.31 -5.57 -9.29
C GLN A 130 -5.28 -5.23 -8.21
N ILE A 131 -4.43 -6.20 -7.80
CA ILE A 131 -3.49 -6.04 -6.69
C ILE A 131 -2.11 -5.60 -7.19
N GLU A 132 -1.53 -4.62 -6.51
CA GLU A 132 -0.11 -4.30 -6.52
C GLU A 132 0.48 -4.69 -5.17
N PHE A 133 1.50 -5.55 -5.18
CA PHE A 133 2.13 -6.04 -3.96
C PHE A 133 3.29 -5.13 -3.58
N ILE A 134 3.31 -4.64 -2.34
CA ILE A 134 4.41 -3.83 -1.84
C ILE A 134 5.00 -4.45 -0.56
N SER A 135 6.29 -4.28 -0.31
CA SER A 135 6.91 -4.74 0.93
C SER A 135 8.26 -4.06 1.19
N PHE A 136 8.59 -3.88 2.47
CA PHE A 136 9.95 -3.57 2.94
C PHE A 136 10.86 -4.81 2.91
N SER A 137 10.31 -6.01 2.78
CA SER A 137 11.06 -7.25 2.68
C SER A 137 11.39 -7.59 1.23
N ARG A 138 12.68 -7.58 0.87
CA ARG A 138 13.13 -8.07 -0.45
C ARG A 138 12.74 -9.53 -0.66
N HIS A 139 12.82 -10.35 0.40
CA HIS A 139 12.42 -11.76 0.32
C HIS A 139 10.94 -11.89 -0.05
N ALA A 140 10.05 -11.14 0.59
CA ALA A 140 8.63 -11.17 0.26
C ALA A 140 8.37 -10.70 -1.19
N CYS A 141 9.05 -9.65 -1.65
CA CYS A 141 8.97 -9.17 -3.04
C CYS A 141 9.41 -10.26 -4.04
N ASP A 142 10.56 -10.89 -3.80
CA ASP A 142 11.10 -11.94 -4.66
C ASP A 142 10.19 -13.19 -4.66
N GLU A 143 9.60 -13.55 -3.52
CA GLU A 143 8.65 -14.67 -3.39
C GLU A 143 7.33 -14.42 -4.14
N VAL A 144 6.82 -13.18 -4.12
CA VAL A 144 5.64 -12.85 -4.93
C VAL A 144 5.93 -13.09 -6.41
N LEU A 145 7.05 -12.59 -6.95
CA LEU A 145 7.40 -12.81 -8.36
C LEU A 145 7.73 -14.27 -8.68
N ARG A 146 8.33 -15.00 -7.74
CA ARG A 146 8.59 -16.44 -7.92
C ARG A 146 7.29 -17.23 -8.08
N LEU A 147 6.25 -16.88 -7.31
CA LEU A 147 4.97 -17.60 -7.28
C LEU A 147 3.93 -17.03 -8.25
N GLN A 148 4.07 -15.78 -8.65
CA GLN A 148 3.18 -15.05 -9.57
C GLN A 148 4.03 -14.11 -10.44
N PRO A 149 4.67 -14.62 -11.53
CA PRO A 149 5.65 -13.87 -12.32
C PRO A 149 5.08 -12.62 -13.02
N ASP A 150 3.78 -12.56 -13.22
CA ASP A 150 3.06 -11.43 -13.83
C ASP A 150 2.49 -10.42 -12.80
N ALA A 151 2.77 -10.63 -11.51
CA ALA A 151 2.36 -9.69 -10.46
C ALA A 151 3.13 -8.36 -10.56
N VAL A 152 2.46 -7.26 -10.26
CA VAL A 152 3.12 -5.97 -10.03
C VAL A 152 3.69 -5.96 -8.61
N VAL A 153 5.01 -5.84 -8.50
CA VAL A 153 5.72 -5.80 -7.21
C VAL A 153 6.49 -4.50 -7.08
N VAL A 154 6.35 -3.83 -5.93
CA VAL A 154 6.98 -2.56 -5.61
C VAL A 154 7.77 -2.70 -4.30
N TYR A 155 9.05 -2.38 -4.32
CA TYR A 155 9.88 -2.40 -3.13
C TYR A 155 9.73 -1.11 -2.34
N VAL A 156 9.53 -1.22 -1.02
CA VAL A 156 9.35 -0.09 -0.10
C VAL A 156 10.60 0.15 0.71
N SER A 157 11.02 1.40 0.89
CA SER A 157 12.14 1.75 1.78
C SER A 157 12.04 3.16 2.36
N SER A 158 12.54 3.29 3.58
CA SER A 158 12.84 4.56 4.25
C SER A 158 14.35 4.78 4.45
N ASP A 159 15.17 3.85 3.96
CA ASP A 159 16.62 3.88 4.13
C ASP A 159 17.28 4.73 3.03
N MET A 160 18.21 5.60 3.41
CA MET A 160 19.02 6.38 2.46
C MET A 160 19.89 5.51 1.55
N ALA A 161 20.24 4.29 1.97
CA ALA A 161 20.90 3.26 1.15
C ALA A 161 19.91 2.41 0.34
N ALA A 162 18.75 2.98 0.00
CA ALA A 162 17.71 2.30 -0.75
C ALA A 162 18.20 1.75 -2.10
N MET A 163 17.54 0.69 -2.56
CA MET A 163 17.80 0.04 -3.83
C MET A 163 17.75 1.02 -5.00
N SER A 164 18.66 0.90 -5.96
CA SER A 164 18.61 1.70 -7.18
C SER A 164 17.48 1.21 -8.13
N PRO A 165 16.96 2.10 -8.99
CA PRO A 165 16.02 1.69 -10.04
C PRO A 165 16.56 0.60 -10.97
N ALA A 166 17.86 0.63 -11.28
CA ALA A 166 18.50 -0.41 -12.10
C ALA A 166 18.47 -1.79 -11.39
N GLU A 167 18.71 -1.84 -10.09
CA GLU A 167 18.61 -3.09 -9.32
C GLU A 167 17.15 -3.57 -9.25
N ALA A 168 16.19 -2.67 -9.02
CA ALA A 168 14.77 -3.00 -9.02
C ALA A 168 14.33 -3.62 -10.35
N LYS A 169 14.71 -3.00 -11.47
CA LYS A 169 14.43 -3.52 -12.81
C LYS A 169 15.04 -4.90 -13.04
N LYS A 170 16.30 -5.11 -12.63
CA LYS A 170 16.98 -6.41 -12.73
C LYS A 170 16.25 -7.51 -11.96
N ARG A 171 15.60 -7.17 -10.83
CA ARG A 171 14.79 -8.09 -10.02
C ARG A 171 13.40 -8.33 -10.61
N GLY A 172 12.97 -7.58 -11.61
CA GLY A 172 11.62 -7.64 -12.17
C GLY A 172 10.60 -6.84 -11.39
N TYR A 173 11.02 -5.95 -10.48
CA TYR A 173 10.09 -5.07 -9.77
C TYR A 173 9.53 -4.00 -10.70
N GLY A 174 8.23 -3.75 -10.60
CA GLY A 174 7.52 -2.72 -11.37
C GLY A 174 7.67 -1.31 -10.80
N GLY A 175 8.08 -1.19 -9.54
CA GLY A 175 8.17 0.11 -8.88
C GLY A 175 9.02 0.15 -7.62
N LEU A 176 9.24 1.39 -7.16
CA LEU A 176 9.90 1.75 -5.92
C LEU A 176 9.00 2.71 -5.12
N SER A 177 8.76 2.41 -3.86
CA SER A 177 7.97 3.25 -2.95
C SER A 177 8.86 3.75 -1.83
N TYR A 178 9.25 5.02 -1.89
CA TYR A 178 10.25 5.56 -0.99
C TYR A 178 9.73 6.72 -0.16
N GLN A 179 10.21 6.75 1.09
CA GLN A 179 9.90 7.82 2.01
C GLN A 179 10.38 9.17 1.46
N LEU A 180 9.66 10.23 1.81
CA LEU A 180 9.94 11.60 1.41
C LEU A 180 11.42 11.99 1.57
N ASN A 181 12.02 11.67 2.73
CA ASN A 181 13.43 11.98 2.99
C ASN A 181 14.39 11.33 1.98
N VAL A 182 14.09 10.13 1.50
CA VAL A 182 14.94 9.42 0.53
C VAL A 182 14.92 10.16 -0.80
N LEU A 183 13.71 10.39 -1.37
CA LEU A 183 13.60 10.98 -2.70
C LEU A 183 13.97 12.47 -2.75
N MET A 184 13.68 13.23 -1.69
CA MET A 184 14.10 14.64 -1.64
C MET A 184 15.63 14.84 -1.55
N ASN A 185 16.34 13.92 -0.89
CA ASN A 185 17.80 13.95 -0.82
C ASN A 185 18.48 13.23 -1.98
N ARG A 186 17.74 12.42 -2.74
CA ARG A 186 18.24 11.62 -3.87
C ARG A 186 17.29 11.70 -5.07
N PRO A 187 16.99 12.90 -5.59
CA PRO A 187 16.04 13.07 -6.70
C PRO A 187 16.50 12.36 -7.99
N GLU A 188 17.81 12.11 -8.14
CA GLU A 188 18.38 11.35 -9.25
C GLU A 188 17.80 9.93 -9.38
N LEU A 189 17.30 9.35 -8.28
CA LEU A 189 16.62 8.04 -8.30
C LEU A 189 15.31 8.11 -9.10
N VAL A 190 14.61 9.23 -9.03
CA VAL A 190 13.36 9.43 -9.80
C VAL A 190 13.66 9.55 -11.28
N ASP A 191 14.70 10.34 -11.63
CA ASP A 191 15.12 10.49 -13.03
C ASP A 191 15.57 9.16 -13.62
N GLU A 192 16.31 8.35 -12.86
CA GLU A 192 16.73 7.00 -13.27
C GLU A 192 15.51 6.08 -13.44
N ALA A 193 14.58 6.08 -12.48
CA ALA A 193 13.36 5.28 -12.54
C ALA A 193 12.53 5.61 -13.78
N ASN A 194 12.32 6.89 -14.07
CA ASN A 194 11.60 7.37 -15.24
C ASN A 194 12.25 6.89 -16.56
N ARG A 195 13.58 6.99 -16.67
CA ARG A 195 14.32 6.49 -17.86
C ARG A 195 14.20 4.97 -18.04
N LEU A 196 14.09 4.24 -16.93
CA LEU A 196 13.99 2.77 -16.93
C LEU A 196 12.56 2.26 -17.01
N GLY A 197 11.55 3.14 -16.93
CA GLY A 197 10.13 2.76 -16.90
C GLY A 197 9.72 2.06 -15.61
N ILE A 198 10.36 2.42 -14.48
CA ILE A 198 10.03 1.96 -13.12
C ILE A 198 9.13 2.99 -12.48
N ALA A 199 7.96 2.59 -11.97
CA ALA A 199 7.07 3.48 -11.26
C ALA A 199 7.69 3.94 -9.92
N THR A 200 7.42 5.17 -9.53
CA THR A 200 7.86 5.71 -8.23
C THR A 200 6.67 6.15 -7.41
N THR A 201 6.66 5.78 -6.13
CA THR A 201 5.69 6.26 -5.13
C THR A 201 6.42 7.06 -4.06
N LEU A 202 5.94 8.27 -3.80
CA LEU A 202 6.40 9.12 -2.70
C LEU A 202 5.44 9.01 -1.52
N TRP A 203 5.96 8.79 -0.31
CA TRP A 203 5.16 8.73 0.92
C TRP A 203 5.91 9.37 2.11
N MET A 204 5.29 10.02 3.07
CA MET A 204 3.88 10.45 3.09
C MET A 204 3.76 11.87 2.53
N VAL A 205 2.75 12.13 1.71
CA VAL A 205 2.54 13.41 1.03
C VAL A 205 1.20 13.97 1.50
N ASN A 206 1.22 14.83 2.53
CA ASN A 206 0.01 15.36 3.17
C ASN A 206 -0.20 16.86 2.92
N ASP A 207 0.60 17.49 2.06
CA ASP A 207 0.43 18.88 1.66
C ASP A 207 0.61 19.10 0.14
N CYS A 208 0.08 20.22 -0.34
CA CYS A 208 0.05 20.54 -1.78
C CYS A 208 1.43 20.85 -2.35
N GLU A 209 2.34 21.41 -1.56
CA GLU A 209 3.71 21.74 -2.04
C GLU A 209 4.48 20.47 -2.37
N LEU A 210 4.28 19.41 -1.60
CA LEU A 210 4.87 18.09 -1.87
C LEU A 210 4.25 17.42 -3.10
N ILE A 211 2.95 17.64 -3.36
CA ILE A 211 2.29 17.17 -4.59
C ILE A 211 2.90 17.88 -5.81
N ASP A 212 3.12 19.19 -5.72
CA ASP A 212 3.78 19.95 -6.79
C ASP A 212 5.23 19.52 -7.00
N TRP A 213 5.95 19.26 -5.93
CA TRP A 213 7.31 18.71 -6.02
C TRP A 213 7.31 17.36 -6.74
N ALA A 214 6.43 16.46 -6.33
CA ALA A 214 6.26 15.15 -6.95
C ALA A 214 5.92 15.26 -8.45
N ALA A 215 5.01 16.16 -8.80
CA ALA A 215 4.62 16.40 -10.20
C ALA A 215 5.79 16.92 -11.06
N ARG A 216 6.59 17.85 -10.52
CA ARG A 216 7.76 18.42 -11.24
C ARG A 216 8.86 17.40 -11.47
N HIS A 217 9.04 16.43 -10.58
CA HIS A 217 10.04 15.38 -10.71
C HIS A 217 9.54 14.13 -11.45
N GLY A 218 8.28 14.11 -11.87
CA GLY A 218 7.72 12.96 -12.60
C GLY A 218 7.48 11.73 -11.72
N ILE A 219 7.20 11.94 -10.42
CA ILE A 219 6.75 10.89 -9.51
C ILE A 219 5.41 10.34 -10.03
N THR A 220 5.29 9.00 -10.06
CA THR A 220 4.10 8.34 -10.60
C THR A 220 2.93 8.42 -9.63
N TYR A 221 3.18 8.12 -8.35
CA TYR A 221 2.16 8.05 -7.30
C TYR A 221 2.55 8.84 -6.06
N VAL A 222 1.56 9.45 -5.41
CA VAL A 222 1.70 10.04 -4.08
C VAL A 222 0.80 9.29 -3.09
N SER A 223 1.39 8.78 -2.01
CA SER A 223 0.65 8.12 -0.93
C SER A 223 0.38 9.13 0.18
N THR A 224 -0.90 9.28 0.57
CA THR A 224 -1.36 10.35 1.46
C THR A 224 -2.44 9.87 2.44
N ASP A 225 -2.46 10.50 3.63
CA ASP A 225 -3.54 10.36 4.63
C ASP A 225 -4.75 11.27 4.32
N CYS A 226 -4.58 12.22 3.37
CA CYS A 226 -5.58 13.21 2.99
C CYS A 226 -5.96 13.07 1.50
N PRO A 227 -6.47 11.89 1.04
CA PRO A 227 -6.70 11.64 -0.39
C PRO A 227 -7.76 12.58 -1.00
N ASP A 228 -8.74 13.02 -0.24
CA ASP A 228 -9.76 14.00 -0.63
C ASP A 228 -9.14 15.35 -1.01
N LYS A 229 -8.21 15.84 -0.19
CA LYS A 229 -7.50 17.10 -0.44
C LYS A 229 -6.54 16.98 -1.62
N ALA A 230 -5.86 15.85 -1.73
CA ALA A 230 -4.92 15.60 -2.81
C ALA A 230 -5.61 15.52 -4.17
N GLU A 231 -6.73 14.82 -4.28
CA GLU A 231 -7.53 14.76 -5.52
C GLU A 231 -8.09 16.13 -5.88
N ALA A 232 -8.72 16.84 -4.93
CA ALA A 232 -9.26 18.18 -5.18
C ALA A 232 -8.18 19.16 -5.66
N TYR A 233 -6.97 19.07 -5.11
CA TYR A 233 -5.84 19.91 -5.54
C TYR A 233 -5.40 19.57 -6.97
N LEU A 234 -5.24 18.30 -7.31
CA LEU A 234 -4.84 17.86 -8.65
C LEU A 234 -5.88 18.24 -9.71
N GLU A 235 -7.16 18.11 -9.40
CA GLU A 235 -8.27 18.56 -10.26
C GLU A 235 -8.21 20.06 -10.52
N ALA A 236 -8.00 20.87 -9.47
CA ALA A 236 -7.89 22.33 -9.60
C ALA A 236 -6.69 22.74 -10.47
N VAL A 237 -5.53 22.07 -10.31
CA VAL A 237 -4.33 22.31 -11.13
C VAL A 237 -4.58 21.93 -12.59
N ALA A 238 -5.25 20.81 -12.86
CA ALA A 238 -5.60 20.39 -14.21
C ALA A 238 -6.56 21.36 -14.89
N ALA A 239 -7.60 21.80 -14.16
CA ALA A 239 -8.56 22.78 -14.67
C ALA A 239 -7.92 24.14 -15.00
N TYR A 240 -6.92 24.58 -14.21
CA TYR A 240 -6.17 25.82 -14.48
C TYR A 240 -5.31 25.71 -15.76
N LYS A 241 -4.62 24.58 -15.95
CA LYS A 241 -3.80 24.35 -17.16
C LYS A 241 -4.62 24.31 -18.45
N ASN A 242 -5.84 23.78 -18.40
CA ASN A 242 -6.73 23.68 -19.56
C ASN A 242 -7.37 25.02 -19.97
N LYS A 243 -7.26 26.08 -19.14
CA LYS A 243 -7.77 27.43 -19.43
C LYS A 243 -6.73 28.37 -20.07
N LYS A 244 -5.48 27.91 -20.18
CA LYS A 244 -4.39 28.62 -20.84
C LYS A 244 -4.09 28.04 -22.21
#